data_2af9161a95e6dee9f8d3935ee844eada
#
_entry.id   2af9161a95e6dee9f8d3935ee844eada
#
_cell.length_a   1.000
_cell.length_b   1.000
_cell.length_c   1.000
_cell.angle_alpha   90.00
_cell.angle_beta   90.00
_cell.angle_gamma   90.00
#
_symmetry.space_group_name_H-M   'P 1'
#
loop_
_entity.id
_entity.type
_entity.pdbx_description
1 polymer ?
#
loop_
_entity_poly.entity_id
_entity_poly.type
_entity_poly.pdbx_seq_one_letter_code
_entity_poly.pdbx_strand_id
1 'polypeptide(L)'
;MTYRPTIFRVERETVGTMENEIAPIVERELRASPDSIEQIEEGLLHETYEISCDGEEYVLQLSSEGDEGEADALRRGLNCYVMLQDTEVPVPAIVTEEIRAFDRGWYSLVEKLPGKTGKLDISPRKVRNAARYLAKIHDVRSFETSGWVRFEDREPSIRPFQDGSLRRWILRTVEETSTTLGGGGIESAGSALERVFEREGAALPDEFAPVFCHNDFTPDNVLFENEEVVGILDFDRAHASHAQRDLVKAANGFWMHDPGAEWDVQTTFYEGYREVGELDGSFASNEPLYRVETLAWTVAGLLELDELSAYEKEFYTEKLLAAIDRIEDVSP
;
A
#
# COMPACT_ATOMS: atom_id res chain seq x y z
N MET A 1 17.18 -10.39 6.87
CA MET A 1 16.94 -9.19 7.69
C MET A 1 15.44 -9.02 7.69
N THR A 2 14.79 -9.36 8.77
CA THR A 2 13.34 -9.21 8.96
C THR A 2 13.05 -7.73 9.06
N TYR A 3 12.31 -7.18 8.11
CA TYR A 3 11.78 -5.82 8.21
C TYR A 3 10.74 -5.82 9.34
N ARG A 4 11.10 -5.30 10.49
CA ARG A 4 10.16 -4.92 11.55
C ARG A 4 9.86 -3.45 11.33
N PRO A 5 8.62 -3.03 11.14
CA PRO A 5 8.26 -1.63 11.25
C PRO A 5 8.52 -1.21 12.70
N THR A 6 9.55 -0.43 12.90
CA THR A 6 9.82 0.19 14.20
C THR A 6 8.93 1.41 14.28
N ILE A 7 7.82 1.29 14.99
CA ILE A 7 6.94 2.42 15.27
C ILE A 7 7.59 3.19 16.41
N PHE A 8 8.27 4.27 16.07
CA PHE A 8 8.63 5.29 17.03
C PHE A 8 7.43 6.23 17.18
N ARG A 9 6.80 6.19 18.35
CA ARG A 9 5.94 7.26 18.83
C ARG A 9 6.84 8.46 19.07
N VAL A 10 6.93 9.37 18.11
CA VAL A 10 7.67 10.62 18.26
C VAL A 10 6.97 11.44 19.35
N GLU A 11 7.64 11.64 20.48
CA GLU A 11 7.21 12.64 21.46
C GLU A 11 7.26 14.01 20.78
N ARG A 12 6.18 14.80 20.94
CA ARG A 12 6.01 16.13 20.36
C ARG A 12 7.21 17.01 20.63
N GLU A 13 8.13 17.09 19.69
CA GLU A 13 9.05 18.22 19.63
C GLU A 13 8.25 19.46 19.19
N THR A 14 8.54 20.57 19.81
CA THR A 14 7.78 21.84 19.69
C THR A 14 7.72 22.29 18.22
N VAL A 15 6.54 22.62 17.71
CA VAL A 15 6.21 23.09 16.35
C VAL A 15 7.22 24.12 15.80
N GLY A 16 7.78 24.99 16.62
CA GLY A 16 8.77 26.00 16.21
C GLY A 16 10.17 25.47 15.86
N THR A 17 10.53 24.22 16.22
CA THR A 17 11.83 23.62 15.86
C THR A 17 11.79 23.02 14.47
N MET A 18 10.66 22.41 14.11
CA MET A 18 10.46 21.74 12.81
C MET A 18 10.33 22.74 11.65
N GLU A 19 9.61 23.85 11.82
CA GLU A 19 9.56 24.92 10.82
C GLU A 19 10.95 25.44 10.45
N ASN A 20 11.86 25.58 11.44
CA ASN A 20 13.22 26.02 11.21
C ASN A 20 14.09 25.02 10.41
N GLU A 21 13.73 23.74 10.40
CA GLU A 21 14.44 22.71 9.63
C GLU A 21 13.86 22.57 8.21
N ILE A 22 12.54 22.71 8.07
CA ILE A 22 11.84 22.51 6.80
C ILE A 22 11.97 23.74 5.90
N ALA A 23 11.86 24.97 6.44
CA ALA A 23 11.94 26.19 5.64
C ALA A 23 13.20 26.27 4.76
N PRO A 24 14.42 25.92 5.22
CA PRO A 24 15.61 25.89 4.37
C PRO A 24 15.54 24.85 3.23
N ILE A 25 14.82 23.73 3.43
CA ILE A 25 14.59 22.73 2.37
C ILE A 25 13.74 23.37 1.29
N VAL A 26 12.60 23.96 1.68
CA VAL A 26 11.65 24.61 0.77
C VAL A 26 12.33 25.74 -0.01
N GLU A 27 13.07 26.64 0.67
CA GLU A 27 13.79 27.74 0.03
C GLU A 27 14.82 27.26 -0.99
N ARG A 28 15.50 26.15 -0.71
CA ARG A 28 16.45 25.53 -1.63
C ARG A 28 15.80 24.99 -2.89
N GLU A 29 14.67 24.27 -2.73
CA GLU A 29 14.01 23.56 -3.83
C GLU A 29 13.12 24.49 -4.66
N LEU A 30 12.33 25.35 -4.01
CA LEU A 30 11.38 26.24 -4.66
C LEU A 30 11.91 27.65 -4.93
N ARG A 31 13.05 28.01 -4.34
CA ARG A 31 13.68 29.36 -4.43
C ARG A 31 12.77 30.48 -3.89
N ALA A 32 11.87 30.13 -2.98
CA ALA A 32 10.94 31.02 -2.30
C ALA A 32 10.75 30.55 -0.86
N SER A 33 10.41 31.46 0.04
CA SER A 33 10.10 31.12 1.42
C SER A 33 8.68 30.54 1.50
N PRO A 34 8.43 29.51 2.33
CA PRO A 34 7.08 28.97 2.50
C PRO A 34 6.15 30.01 3.14
N ASP A 35 4.90 30.06 2.66
CA ASP A 35 3.83 30.84 3.26
C ASP A 35 3.28 30.16 4.51
N SER A 36 3.17 28.80 4.46
CA SER A 36 2.80 27.94 5.59
C SER A 36 3.46 26.56 5.49
N ILE A 37 3.63 25.93 6.64
CA ILE A 37 4.11 24.55 6.81
C ILE A 37 3.17 23.88 7.81
N GLU A 38 2.46 22.83 7.39
CA GLU A 38 1.52 22.09 8.21
C GLU A 38 1.89 20.61 8.24
N GLN A 39 2.08 20.03 9.43
CA GLN A 39 2.34 18.60 9.56
C GLN A 39 1.04 17.82 9.35
N ILE A 40 1.09 16.79 8.49
CA ILE A 40 0.02 15.83 8.33
C ILE A 40 0.26 14.73 9.39
N GLU A 41 -0.67 14.58 10.33
CA GLU A 41 -0.59 13.54 11.37
C GLU A 41 -0.91 12.13 10.82
N GLU A 42 -1.29 12.01 9.54
CA GLU A 42 -1.67 10.78 8.86
C GLU A 42 -0.50 10.27 8.02
N GLY A 43 0.17 9.24 8.46
CA GLY A 43 1.27 8.58 7.75
C GLY A 43 2.04 7.68 8.70
N LEU A 44 2.24 6.41 8.34
CA LEU A 44 2.87 5.44 9.23
C LEU A 44 4.38 5.32 9.03
N LEU A 45 4.90 5.73 7.85
CA LEU A 45 6.30 5.49 7.48
C LEU A 45 7.14 6.77 7.42
N HIS A 46 6.56 7.91 7.04
CA HIS A 46 7.28 9.16 6.82
C HIS A 46 6.62 10.31 7.56
N GLU A 47 7.45 11.21 8.12
CA GLU A 47 6.94 12.51 8.53
C GLU A 47 6.53 13.28 7.27
N THR A 48 5.28 13.70 7.20
CA THR A 48 4.71 14.35 6.01
C THR A 48 4.23 15.75 6.34
N TYR A 49 4.54 16.72 5.47
CA TYR A 49 4.19 18.12 5.63
C TYR A 49 3.53 18.66 4.37
N GLU A 50 2.44 19.40 4.54
CA GLU A 50 1.88 20.25 3.50
C GLU A 50 2.57 21.61 3.54
N ILE A 51 3.00 22.10 2.37
CA ILE A 51 3.72 23.34 2.20
C ILE A 51 2.94 24.22 1.24
N SER A 52 2.58 25.44 1.68
CA SER A 52 2.10 26.48 0.76
C SER A 52 3.26 27.42 0.43
N CYS A 53 3.46 27.71 -0.85
CA CYS A 53 4.55 28.56 -1.31
C CYS A 53 4.17 29.25 -2.63
N ASP A 54 4.16 30.59 -2.66
CA ASP A 54 3.81 31.42 -3.83
C ASP A 54 2.44 31.07 -4.45
N GLY A 55 1.48 30.62 -3.64
CA GLY A 55 0.13 30.24 -4.05
C GLY A 55 -0.03 28.85 -4.64
N GLU A 56 1.03 28.04 -4.62
CA GLU A 56 1.04 26.62 -4.99
C GLU A 56 1.19 25.75 -3.74
N GLU A 57 0.69 24.51 -3.81
CA GLU A 57 0.71 23.56 -2.70
C GLU A 57 1.64 22.38 -3.00
N TYR A 58 2.40 21.97 -1.99
CA TYR A 58 3.39 20.90 -2.11
C TYR A 58 3.27 19.93 -0.94
N VAL A 59 3.84 18.73 -1.11
CA VAL A 59 3.98 17.72 -0.05
C VAL A 59 5.45 17.37 0.10
N LEU A 60 5.97 17.56 1.32
CA LEU A 60 7.31 17.18 1.73
C LEU A 60 7.21 15.91 2.58
N GLN A 61 7.95 14.88 2.20
CA GLN A 61 8.10 13.66 2.99
C GLN A 61 9.54 13.53 3.49
N LEU A 62 9.69 13.18 4.76
CA LEU A 62 10.97 13.00 5.43
C LEU A 62 11.12 11.57 5.92
N SER A 63 12.28 10.94 5.72
CA SER A 63 12.65 9.68 6.39
C SER A 63 13.44 9.96 7.67
N SER A 64 13.37 9.03 8.62
CA SER A 64 14.13 9.11 9.86
C SER A 64 15.63 8.90 9.63
N GLU A 65 16.44 9.52 10.48
CA GLU A 65 17.90 9.37 10.46
C GLU A 65 18.31 7.92 10.75
N GLY A 66 19.16 7.36 9.88
CA GLY A 66 19.73 6.03 10.07
C GLY A 66 18.81 4.87 9.71
N ASP A 67 17.57 5.10 9.29
CA ASP A 67 16.69 4.06 8.75
C ASP A 67 16.84 3.95 7.22
N GLU A 68 17.74 3.05 6.78
CA GLU A 68 17.93 2.76 5.36
C GLU A 68 16.67 2.16 4.72
N GLY A 69 15.81 1.52 5.50
CA GLY A 69 14.54 0.94 5.00
C GLY A 69 13.54 2.01 4.63
N GLU A 70 13.37 3.02 5.47
CA GLU A 70 12.53 4.19 5.18
C GLU A 70 13.08 4.98 3.99
N ALA A 71 14.40 5.22 3.95
CA ALA A 71 15.03 5.90 2.81
C ALA A 71 14.85 5.13 1.49
N ASP A 72 14.94 3.79 1.52
CA ASP A 72 14.68 2.94 0.35
C ASP A 72 13.19 2.97 -0.07
N ALA A 73 12.25 3.05 0.88
CA ALA A 73 10.83 3.20 0.62
C ALA A 73 10.54 4.55 -0.04
N LEU A 74 10.99 5.65 0.57
CA LEU A 74 10.86 7.00 0.03
C LEU A 74 11.45 7.13 -1.38
N ARG A 75 12.65 6.57 -1.59
CA ARG A 75 13.30 6.53 -2.93
C ARG A 75 12.45 5.76 -3.94
N ARG A 76 11.86 4.64 -3.53
CA ARG A 76 10.98 3.83 -4.38
C ARG A 76 9.74 4.61 -4.77
N GLY A 77 9.03 5.19 -3.81
CA GLY A 77 7.83 5.99 -4.04
C GLY A 77 8.07 7.11 -5.03
N LEU A 78 9.11 7.93 -4.80
CA LEU A 78 9.47 9.03 -5.68
C LEU A 78 9.80 8.56 -7.12
N ASN A 79 10.60 7.50 -7.26
CA ASN A 79 10.94 6.98 -8.60
C ASN A 79 9.75 6.31 -9.30
N CYS A 80 8.81 5.74 -8.55
CA CYS A 80 7.53 5.29 -9.13
C CYS A 80 6.75 6.48 -9.71
N TYR A 81 6.69 7.62 -9.01
CA TYR A 81 6.07 8.82 -9.58
C TYR A 81 6.80 9.24 -10.87
N VAL A 82 8.13 9.29 -10.89
CA VAL A 82 8.90 9.57 -12.13
C VAL A 82 8.51 8.64 -13.27
N MET A 83 8.42 7.33 -13.01
CA MET A 83 8.05 6.33 -14.02
C MET A 83 6.62 6.52 -14.52
N LEU A 84 5.71 6.99 -13.68
CA LEU A 84 4.28 7.11 -13.98
C LEU A 84 3.90 8.47 -14.61
N GLN A 85 4.76 9.50 -14.60
CA GLN A 85 4.47 10.85 -15.13
C GLN A 85 3.95 10.84 -16.57
N ASP A 86 4.49 9.96 -17.41
CA ASP A 86 4.13 9.87 -18.84
C ASP A 86 3.02 8.83 -19.12
N THR A 87 2.28 8.41 -18.08
CA THR A 87 1.19 7.43 -18.18
C THR A 87 -0.17 8.07 -17.92
N GLU A 88 -1.24 7.26 -18.05
CA GLU A 88 -2.60 7.70 -17.67
C GLU A 88 -2.85 7.63 -16.15
N VAL A 89 -1.89 7.18 -15.33
CA VAL A 89 -2.01 7.07 -13.88
C VAL A 89 -1.74 8.44 -13.26
N PRO A 90 -2.73 9.08 -12.60
CA PRO A 90 -2.52 10.41 -12.02
C PRO A 90 -1.67 10.30 -10.76
N VAL A 91 -0.45 10.81 -10.82
CA VAL A 91 0.51 10.87 -9.70
C VAL A 91 1.01 12.30 -9.51
N PRO A 92 1.51 12.66 -8.30
CA PRO A 92 2.07 13.97 -8.04
C PRO A 92 3.18 14.34 -9.02
N ALA A 93 3.20 15.59 -9.49
CA ALA A 93 4.34 16.12 -10.22
C ALA A 93 5.54 16.24 -9.27
N ILE A 94 6.70 15.82 -9.75
CA ILE A 94 7.92 15.79 -8.94
C ILE A 94 8.63 17.16 -8.93
N VAL A 95 9.03 17.61 -7.75
CA VAL A 95 9.89 18.79 -7.57
C VAL A 95 11.33 18.35 -7.41
N THR A 96 11.59 17.39 -6.51
CA THR A 96 12.91 16.76 -6.37
C THR A 96 13.00 15.51 -7.24
N GLU A 97 13.90 15.50 -8.21
CA GLU A 97 14.08 14.37 -9.13
C GLU A 97 14.64 13.10 -8.45
N GLU A 98 15.20 13.24 -7.26
CA GLU A 98 15.73 12.18 -6.40
C GLU A 98 15.56 12.55 -4.93
N ILE A 99 15.58 11.58 -4.03
CA ILE A 99 15.60 11.89 -2.60
C ILE A 99 16.90 12.61 -2.26
N ARG A 100 16.83 13.60 -1.38
CA ARG A 100 17.96 14.43 -0.99
C ARG A 100 18.24 14.34 0.50
N ALA A 101 19.52 14.38 0.85
CA ALA A 101 19.95 14.38 2.25
C ALA A 101 19.66 15.73 2.92
N PHE A 102 19.27 15.68 4.18
CA PHE A 102 19.26 16.79 5.13
C PHE A 102 19.81 16.32 6.47
N ASP A 103 19.84 17.18 7.49
CA ASP A 103 20.57 16.90 8.74
C ASP A 103 20.07 15.64 9.48
N ARG A 104 18.79 15.25 9.32
CA ARG A 104 18.17 14.13 10.04
C ARG A 104 17.74 12.95 9.15
N GLY A 105 18.14 12.90 7.89
CA GLY A 105 17.77 11.79 7.01
C GLY A 105 17.68 12.18 5.53
N TRP A 106 16.58 11.77 4.89
CA TRP A 106 16.32 12.02 3.48
C TRP A 106 14.95 12.63 3.29
N TYR A 107 14.76 13.38 2.21
CA TYR A 107 13.47 13.94 1.86
C TYR A 107 13.16 13.83 0.37
N SER A 108 11.88 13.90 0.07
CA SER A 108 11.33 14.16 -1.26
C SER A 108 10.30 15.30 -1.20
N LEU A 109 10.19 16.06 -2.28
CA LEU A 109 9.21 17.13 -2.45
C LEU A 109 8.47 16.92 -3.77
N VAL A 110 7.15 16.96 -3.70
CA VAL A 110 6.24 16.81 -4.85
C VAL A 110 5.14 17.88 -4.80
N GLU A 111 4.49 18.16 -5.94
CA GLU A 111 3.30 18.99 -5.95
C GLU A 111 2.13 18.27 -5.27
N LYS A 112 1.30 19.02 -4.52
CA LYS A 112 0.10 18.45 -3.91
C LYS A 112 -1.00 18.30 -4.97
N LEU A 113 -1.53 17.09 -5.08
CA LEU A 113 -2.66 16.84 -5.97
C LEU A 113 -3.97 17.34 -5.37
N PRO A 114 -4.92 17.77 -6.21
CA PRO A 114 -6.27 18.13 -5.77
C PRO A 114 -7.06 16.90 -5.31
N GLY A 115 -8.22 17.15 -4.71
CA GLY A 115 -9.14 16.09 -4.30
C GLY A 115 -9.01 15.71 -2.83
N LYS A 116 -9.73 14.65 -2.46
CA LYS A 116 -9.74 14.09 -1.10
C LYS A 116 -9.60 12.59 -1.15
N THR A 117 -8.95 12.02 -0.15
CA THR A 117 -8.86 10.56 0.00
C THR A 117 -10.24 9.91 0.09
N GLY A 118 -10.36 8.68 -0.34
CA GLY A 118 -11.58 7.88 -0.19
C GLY A 118 -11.86 7.38 1.22
N LYS A 119 -10.98 7.67 2.17
CA LYS A 119 -10.98 7.13 3.54
C LYS A 119 -12.33 7.21 4.26
N LEU A 120 -13.02 8.35 4.17
CA LEU A 120 -14.26 8.62 4.93
C LEU A 120 -15.54 8.39 4.12
N ASP A 121 -15.43 8.18 2.83
CA ASP A 121 -16.59 8.10 1.94
C ASP A 121 -16.25 7.29 0.69
N ILE A 122 -16.61 6.01 0.69
CA ILE A 122 -16.56 5.16 -0.48
C ILE A 122 -17.96 4.99 -1.07
N SER A 123 -18.03 4.95 -2.39
CA SER A 123 -19.27 4.66 -3.14
C SER A 123 -19.00 3.60 -4.20
N PRO A 124 -20.03 2.91 -4.72
CA PRO A 124 -19.84 1.95 -5.80
C PRO A 124 -19.12 2.53 -7.02
N ARG A 125 -19.34 3.82 -7.31
CA ARG A 125 -18.68 4.51 -8.43
C ARG A 125 -17.20 4.80 -8.12
N LYS A 126 -16.88 5.31 -6.92
CA LYS A 126 -15.50 5.52 -6.49
C LYS A 126 -14.70 4.22 -6.52
N VAL A 127 -15.25 3.14 -5.96
CA VAL A 127 -14.62 1.83 -5.92
C VAL A 127 -14.38 1.29 -7.33
N ARG A 128 -15.37 1.37 -8.23
CA ARG A 128 -15.23 0.97 -9.62
C ARG A 128 -14.16 1.79 -10.36
N ASN A 129 -14.14 3.11 -10.16
CA ASN A 129 -13.17 4.00 -10.77
C ASN A 129 -11.74 3.72 -10.24
N ALA A 130 -11.57 3.53 -8.94
CA ALA A 130 -10.27 3.16 -8.36
C ALA A 130 -9.75 1.84 -8.97
N ALA A 131 -10.60 0.83 -9.07
CA ALA A 131 -10.23 -0.47 -9.63
C ALA A 131 -9.76 -0.40 -11.09
N ARG A 132 -10.36 0.49 -11.91
CA ARG A 132 -9.88 0.76 -13.28
C ARG A 132 -8.45 1.29 -13.29
N TYR A 133 -8.10 2.15 -12.34
CA TYR A 133 -6.73 2.68 -12.25
C TYR A 133 -5.74 1.64 -11.74
N LEU A 134 -6.14 0.73 -10.85
CA LEU A 134 -5.29 -0.41 -10.50
C LEU A 134 -4.99 -1.29 -11.72
N ALA A 135 -5.97 -1.52 -12.60
CA ALA A 135 -5.74 -2.23 -13.85
C ALA A 135 -4.74 -1.48 -14.76
N LYS A 136 -4.84 -0.15 -14.86
CA LYS A 136 -3.87 0.66 -15.60
C LYS A 136 -2.47 0.58 -15.00
N ILE A 137 -2.34 0.59 -13.66
CA ILE A 137 -1.05 0.42 -12.98
C ILE A 137 -0.42 -0.92 -13.36
N HIS A 138 -1.19 -2.02 -13.34
CA HIS A 138 -0.70 -3.34 -13.73
C HIS A 138 -0.27 -3.42 -15.20
N ASP A 139 -0.84 -2.60 -16.09
CA ASP A 139 -0.50 -2.55 -17.52
C ASP A 139 0.75 -1.70 -17.82
N VAL A 140 1.21 -0.88 -16.86
CA VAL A 140 2.38 0.01 -17.09
C VAL A 140 3.63 -0.79 -17.44
N ARG A 141 3.89 -1.89 -16.72
CA ARG A 141 5.11 -2.67 -16.91
C ARG A 141 5.00 -4.11 -16.41
N SER A 142 5.56 -5.04 -17.19
CA SER A 142 5.81 -6.42 -16.76
C SER A 142 7.30 -6.63 -16.45
N PHE A 143 7.60 -7.66 -15.67
CA PHE A 143 8.93 -8.01 -15.21
C PHE A 143 9.22 -9.50 -15.41
N GLU A 144 10.48 -9.88 -15.40
CA GLU A 144 10.88 -11.30 -15.54
C GLU A 144 10.78 -12.07 -14.22
N THR A 145 10.83 -11.38 -13.08
CA THR A 145 10.82 -12.00 -11.75
C THR A 145 10.04 -11.18 -10.73
N SER A 146 9.52 -11.84 -9.71
CA SER A 146 8.84 -11.19 -8.59
C SER A 146 9.82 -10.67 -7.56
N GLY A 147 9.52 -9.51 -6.96
CA GLY A 147 10.34 -8.91 -5.93
C GLY A 147 10.06 -7.43 -5.74
N TRP A 148 10.86 -6.80 -4.90
CA TRP A 148 10.76 -5.37 -4.64
C TRP A 148 11.24 -4.56 -5.85
N VAL A 149 10.44 -3.61 -6.28
CA VAL A 149 10.87 -2.64 -7.30
C VAL A 149 11.97 -1.76 -6.70
N ARG A 150 13.05 -1.62 -7.43
CA ARG A 150 14.16 -0.71 -7.17
C ARG A 150 14.47 0.07 -8.42
N PHE A 151 15.27 1.10 -8.28
CA PHE A 151 15.67 1.92 -9.41
C PHE A 151 17.21 2.08 -9.41
N GLU A 152 17.79 1.83 -10.56
CA GLU A 152 19.20 2.04 -10.86
C GLU A 152 19.27 3.02 -12.04
N ASP A 153 19.84 4.19 -11.83
CA ASP A 153 19.86 5.27 -12.83
C ASP A 153 18.46 5.60 -13.41
N ARG A 154 17.43 5.61 -12.53
CA ARG A 154 16.00 5.79 -12.84
C ARG A 154 15.33 4.66 -13.64
N GLU A 155 16.07 3.62 -14.00
CA GLU A 155 15.49 2.44 -14.61
C GLU A 155 15.01 1.46 -13.55
N PRO A 156 13.76 0.95 -13.65
CA PRO A 156 13.25 0.00 -12.68
C PRO A 156 13.94 -1.35 -12.85
N SER A 157 14.44 -1.85 -11.73
CA SER A 157 15.03 -3.18 -11.55
C SER A 157 14.28 -3.94 -10.45
N ILE A 158 14.48 -5.25 -10.35
CA ILE A 158 13.84 -6.06 -9.35
C ILE A 158 14.88 -6.64 -8.40
N ARG A 159 14.69 -6.37 -7.10
CA ARG A 159 15.31 -7.16 -6.04
C ARG A 159 14.41 -8.35 -5.74
N PRO A 160 14.77 -9.58 -6.17
CA PRO A 160 13.93 -10.75 -5.98
C PRO A 160 13.57 -10.99 -4.52
N PHE A 161 12.40 -11.58 -4.25
CA PHE A 161 12.08 -12.07 -2.91
C PHE A 161 13.12 -13.10 -2.46
N GLN A 162 13.49 -13.05 -1.18
CA GLN A 162 14.56 -13.92 -0.63
C GLN A 162 14.24 -15.41 -0.78
N ASP A 163 12.97 -15.75 -0.81
CA ASP A 163 12.46 -17.11 -0.92
C ASP A 163 12.47 -17.65 -2.37
N GLY A 164 12.84 -16.82 -3.36
CA GLY A 164 13.00 -17.17 -4.76
C GLY A 164 11.71 -17.27 -5.57
N SER A 165 10.52 -17.28 -4.94
CA SER A 165 9.22 -17.17 -5.63
C SER A 165 8.18 -16.48 -4.77
N LEU A 166 7.13 -15.93 -5.41
CA LEU A 166 6.00 -15.30 -4.71
C LEU A 166 5.31 -16.31 -3.80
N ARG A 167 5.05 -17.53 -4.26
CA ARG A 167 4.39 -18.57 -3.45
C ARG A 167 5.15 -18.85 -2.15
N ARG A 168 6.46 -19.06 -2.21
CA ARG A 168 7.27 -19.28 -1.01
C ARG A 168 7.28 -18.08 -0.09
N TRP A 169 7.38 -16.89 -0.65
CA TRP A 169 7.30 -15.67 0.12
C TRP A 169 5.96 -15.55 0.85
N ILE A 170 4.82 -15.84 0.17
CA ILE A 170 3.49 -15.86 0.79
C ILE A 170 3.43 -16.89 1.93
N LEU A 171 3.87 -18.12 1.69
CA LEU A 171 3.82 -19.18 2.71
C LEU A 171 4.60 -18.81 3.96
N ARG A 172 5.79 -18.21 3.81
CA ARG A 172 6.56 -17.70 4.95
C ARG A 172 5.84 -16.54 5.65
N THR A 173 5.29 -15.60 4.88
CA THR A 173 4.55 -14.47 5.44
C THR A 173 3.30 -14.92 6.20
N VAL A 174 2.63 -15.97 5.73
CA VAL A 174 1.49 -16.61 6.44
C VAL A 174 1.91 -17.17 7.80
N GLU A 175 3.07 -17.83 7.91
CA GLU A 175 3.60 -18.32 9.18
C GLU A 175 3.89 -17.17 10.17
N GLU A 176 4.51 -16.09 9.70
CA GLU A 176 4.76 -14.87 10.48
C GLU A 176 3.42 -14.22 10.92
N THR A 177 2.48 -14.08 9.99
CA THR A 177 1.14 -13.53 10.22
C THR A 177 0.35 -14.35 11.25
N SER A 178 0.35 -15.68 11.12
CA SER A 178 -0.31 -16.58 12.07
C SER A 178 0.24 -16.38 13.49
N THR A 179 1.55 -16.23 13.63
CA THR A 179 2.20 -15.94 14.91
C THR A 179 1.75 -14.60 15.50
N THR A 180 1.70 -13.54 14.69
CA THR A 180 1.23 -12.20 15.11
C THR A 180 -0.24 -12.23 15.54
N LEU A 181 -1.12 -12.88 14.76
CA LEU A 181 -2.54 -13.04 15.11
C LEU A 181 -2.70 -13.79 16.45
N GLY A 182 -1.93 -14.85 16.66
CA GLY A 182 -1.93 -15.62 17.91
C GLY A 182 -1.50 -14.77 19.12
N GLY A 183 -0.44 -14.00 18.99
CA GLY A 183 0.04 -13.08 20.02
C GLY A 183 -0.88 -11.88 20.28
N GLY A 184 -1.67 -11.48 19.27
CA GLY A 184 -2.57 -10.33 19.31
C GLY A 184 -3.98 -10.62 19.83
N GLY A 185 -4.29 -11.84 20.25
CA GLY A 185 -5.60 -12.24 20.80
C GLY A 185 -6.60 -12.72 19.74
N ILE A 186 -6.11 -13.18 18.58
CA ILE A 186 -6.90 -13.75 17.47
C ILE A 186 -6.39 -15.18 17.15
N GLU A 187 -6.10 -15.98 18.19
CA GLU A 187 -5.44 -17.28 18.09
C GLU A 187 -6.20 -18.29 17.20
N SER A 188 -7.54 -18.26 17.25
CA SER A 188 -8.37 -19.19 16.45
C SER A 188 -8.21 -18.96 14.95
N ALA A 189 -8.17 -17.69 14.52
CA ALA A 189 -7.95 -17.34 13.12
C ALA A 189 -6.50 -17.59 12.68
N GLY A 190 -5.50 -17.29 13.53
CA GLY A 190 -4.09 -17.61 13.28
C GLY A 190 -3.89 -19.10 13.03
N SER A 191 -4.40 -19.95 13.95
CA SER A 191 -4.29 -21.42 13.81
C SER A 191 -5.07 -21.97 12.60
N ALA A 192 -6.19 -21.35 12.23
CA ALA A 192 -6.95 -21.74 11.04
C ALA A 192 -6.21 -21.34 9.75
N LEU A 193 -5.62 -20.15 9.74
CA LEU A 193 -4.79 -19.65 8.65
C LEU A 193 -3.63 -20.60 8.33
N GLU A 194 -2.87 -20.99 9.34
CA GLU A 194 -1.76 -21.92 9.18
C GLU A 194 -2.22 -23.25 8.58
N ARG A 195 -3.26 -23.86 9.15
CA ARG A 195 -3.80 -25.14 8.65
C ARG A 195 -4.30 -25.07 7.20
N VAL A 196 -5.00 -24.01 6.80
CA VAL A 196 -5.50 -23.90 5.42
C VAL A 196 -4.36 -23.74 4.43
N PHE A 197 -3.30 -22.98 4.77
CA PHE A 197 -2.16 -22.80 3.87
C PHE A 197 -1.20 -23.99 3.86
N GLU A 198 -1.08 -24.76 4.94
CA GLU A 198 -0.41 -26.07 4.92
C GLU A 198 -1.07 -27.03 3.93
N ARG A 199 -2.40 -27.02 3.83
CA ARG A 199 -3.17 -27.91 2.96
C ARG A 199 -3.28 -27.40 1.53
N GLU A 200 -3.65 -26.14 1.35
CA GLU A 200 -4.05 -25.56 0.07
C GLU A 200 -2.99 -24.62 -0.54
N GLY A 201 -1.98 -24.21 0.21
CA GLY A 201 -0.99 -23.23 -0.24
C GLY A 201 -0.19 -23.65 -1.48
N ALA A 202 -0.12 -24.94 -1.76
CA ALA A 202 0.48 -25.47 -2.99
C ALA A 202 -0.33 -25.12 -4.25
N ALA A 203 -1.62 -24.77 -4.11
CA ALA A 203 -2.46 -24.33 -5.23
C ALA A 203 -2.17 -22.89 -5.68
N LEU A 204 -1.47 -22.09 -4.86
CA LEU A 204 -1.02 -20.76 -5.30
C LEU A 204 -0.11 -20.87 -6.53
N PRO A 205 -0.25 -19.98 -7.53
CA PRO A 205 0.55 -20.05 -8.74
C PRO A 205 2.03 -19.82 -8.44
N ASP A 206 2.88 -20.62 -9.08
CA ASP A 206 4.34 -20.47 -9.07
C ASP A 206 4.84 -19.77 -10.34
N GLU A 207 4.09 -19.92 -11.44
CA GLU A 207 4.38 -19.35 -12.74
C GLU A 207 3.27 -18.37 -13.15
N PHE A 208 3.65 -17.14 -13.40
CA PHE A 208 2.81 -16.04 -13.90
C PHE A 208 3.72 -14.94 -14.47
N ALA A 209 3.16 -13.98 -15.18
CA ALA A 209 3.87 -12.77 -15.59
C ALA A 209 3.80 -11.73 -14.46
N PRO A 210 4.91 -11.43 -13.77
CA PRO A 210 4.89 -10.38 -12.76
C PRO A 210 4.66 -9.01 -13.40
N VAL A 211 3.75 -8.24 -12.81
CA VAL A 211 3.44 -6.87 -13.23
C VAL A 211 3.83 -5.86 -12.16
N PHE A 212 3.85 -4.59 -12.53
CA PHE A 212 4.03 -3.50 -11.58
C PHE A 212 2.79 -3.40 -10.68
N CYS A 213 2.97 -3.66 -9.37
CA CYS A 213 1.92 -3.67 -8.35
C CYS A 213 2.14 -2.53 -7.37
N HIS A 214 1.06 -1.88 -6.98
CA HIS A 214 1.07 -0.85 -5.94
C HIS A 214 1.32 -1.45 -4.54
N ASN A 215 0.67 -2.57 -4.26
CA ASN A 215 0.73 -3.33 -3.01
C ASN A 215 0.24 -2.60 -1.74
N ASP A 216 -0.27 -1.39 -1.87
CA ASP A 216 -0.94 -0.63 -0.82
C ASP A 216 -2.05 0.26 -1.38
N PHE A 217 -2.80 -0.26 -2.36
CA PHE A 217 -3.87 0.44 -3.05
C PHE A 217 -5.14 0.41 -2.20
N THR A 218 -5.27 1.41 -1.32
CA THR A 218 -6.38 1.58 -0.38
C THR A 218 -7.09 2.92 -0.60
N PRO A 219 -8.29 3.13 -0.04
CA PRO A 219 -8.96 4.43 -0.10
C PRO A 219 -8.14 5.60 0.44
N ASP A 220 -7.19 5.36 1.37
CA ASP A 220 -6.29 6.39 1.90
C ASP A 220 -5.32 6.92 0.84
N ASN A 221 -4.95 6.07 -0.11
CA ASN A 221 -3.94 6.34 -1.15
C ASN A 221 -4.56 6.72 -2.50
N VAL A 222 -5.89 6.87 -2.58
CA VAL A 222 -6.59 7.30 -3.80
C VAL A 222 -7.35 8.59 -3.56
N LEU A 223 -7.03 9.62 -4.34
CA LEU A 223 -7.69 10.92 -4.28
C LEU A 223 -8.85 10.98 -5.28
N PHE A 224 -9.98 11.50 -4.81
CA PHE A 224 -11.18 11.66 -5.60
C PHE A 224 -11.65 13.11 -5.66
N GLU A 225 -12.11 13.50 -6.83
CA GLU A 225 -12.89 14.72 -7.05
C GLU A 225 -14.15 14.36 -7.83
N ASN A 226 -15.34 14.67 -7.32
CA ASN A 226 -16.63 14.30 -7.93
C ASN A 226 -16.71 12.81 -8.32
N GLU A 227 -16.25 11.91 -7.46
CA GLU A 227 -16.17 10.45 -7.64
C GLU A 227 -15.16 9.96 -8.70
N GLU A 228 -14.49 10.85 -9.43
CA GLU A 228 -13.41 10.50 -10.35
C GLU A 228 -12.06 10.49 -9.61
N VAL A 229 -11.18 9.56 -9.98
CA VAL A 229 -9.82 9.48 -9.44
C VAL A 229 -8.98 10.60 -10.05
N VAL A 230 -8.40 11.44 -9.19
CA VAL A 230 -7.54 12.56 -9.57
C VAL A 230 -6.11 12.41 -9.06
N GLY A 231 -5.85 11.42 -8.21
CA GLY A 231 -4.51 11.14 -7.69
C GLY A 231 -4.38 9.75 -7.11
N ILE A 232 -3.18 9.18 -7.25
CA ILE A 232 -2.76 7.93 -6.62
C ILE A 232 -1.45 8.19 -5.92
N LEU A 233 -1.40 7.88 -4.64
CA LEU A 233 -0.32 8.21 -3.71
C LEU A 233 0.36 6.94 -3.19
N ASP A 234 1.51 7.10 -2.58
CA ASP A 234 2.20 6.10 -1.75
C ASP A 234 2.55 4.79 -2.48
N PHE A 235 3.50 4.87 -3.39
CA PHE A 235 4.12 3.71 -4.05
C PHE A 235 5.31 3.11 -3.27
N ASP A 236 5.47 3.44 -2.01
CA ASP A 236 6.60 3.02 -1.18
C ASP A 236 6.70 1.50 -1.02
N ARG A 237 5.56 0.82 -1.18
CA ARG A 237 5.44 -0.64 -1.12
C ARG A 237 5.37 -1.31 -2.49
N ALA A 238 5.63 -0.56 -3.58
CA ALA A 238 5.55 -1.10 -4.93
C ALA A 238 6.49 -2.28 -5.15
N HIS A 239 5.97 -3.31 -5.81
CA HIS A 239 6.73 -4.50 -6.15
C HIS A 239 6.27 -5.13 -7.47
N ALA A 240 7.09 -6.00 -8.04
CA ALA A 240 6.71 -6.86 -9.15
C ALA A 240 6.07 -8.12 -8.60
N SER A 241 4.80 -8.37 -8.92
CA SER A 241 4.05 -9.50 -8.37
C SER A 241 2.91 -9.94 -9.28
N HIS A 242 2.11 -10.88 -8.80
CA HIS A 242 0.92 -11.36 -9.48
C HIS A 242 -0.21 -10.33 -9.38
N ALA A 243 -0.70 -9.83 -10.53
CA ALA A 243 -1.79 -8.84 -10.59
C ALA A 243 -3.01 -9.24 -9.76
N GLN A 244 -3.39 -10.52 -9.78
CA GLN A 244 -4.55 -11.01 -9.04
C GLN A 244 -4.39 -10.86 -7.53
N ARG A 245 -3.17 -11.04 -6.97
CA ARG A 245 -2.93 -10.84 -5.54
C ARG A 245 -3.07 -9.37 -5.15
N ASP A 246 -2.48 -8.46 -5.92
CA ASP A 246 -2.59 -7.02 -5.65
C ASP A 246 -4.04 -6.54 -5.78
N LEU A 247 -4.76 -7.02 -6.78
CA LEU A 247 -6.20 -6.76 -6.96
C LEU A 247 -7.03 -7.21 -5.74
N VAL A 248 -6.79 -8.44 -5.25
CA VAL A 248 -7.53 -8.95 -4.08
C VAL A 248 -7.17 -8.19 -2.82
N LYS A 249 -5.89 -7.83 -2.64
CA LYS A 249 -5.44 -7.00 -1.52
C LYS A 249 -6.12 -5.63 -1.54
N ALA A 250 -6.15 -4.97 -2.70
CA ALA A 250 -6.83 -3.69 -2.87
C ALA A 250 -8.33 -3.80 -2.57
N ALA A 251 -9.01 -4.81 -3.11
CA ALA A 251 -10.43 -5.05 -2.83
C ALA A 251 -10.73 -5.28 -1.35
N ASN A 252 -9.84 -5.99 -0.62
CA ASN A 252 -9.91 -6.14 0.83
C ASN A 252 -9.72 -4.79 1.53
N GLY A 253 -8.74 -3.98 1.13
CA GLY A 253 -8.49 -2.65 1.68
C GLY A 253 -9.72 -1.73 1.54
N PHE A 254 -10.33 -1.69 0.36
CA PHE A 254 -11.57 -0.93 0.14
C PHE A 254 -12.73 -1.45 0.98
N TRP A 255 -12.91 -2.76 1.09
CA TRP A 255 -13.93 -3.35 1.95
C TRP A 255 -13.72 -3.05 3.43
N MET A 256 -12.48 -3.04 3.91
CA MET A 256 -12.16 -2.76 5.33
C MET A 256 -12.51 -1.33 5.75
N HIS A 257 -12.59 -0.39 4.81
CA HIS A 257 -13.02 1.00 5.08
C HIS A 257 -14.53 1.14 5.29
N ASP A 258 -15.34 0.26 4.71
CA ASP A 258 -16.78 0.17 4.98
C ASP A 258 -17.25 -1.29 4.97
N PRO A 259 -16.91 -2.07 6.00
CA PRO A 259 -17.29 -3.49 6.07
C PRO A 259 -18.78 -3.70 6.31
N GLY A 260 -19.53 -2.62 6.60
CA GLY A 260 -20.97 -2.59 6.78
C GLY A 260 -21.74 -2.13 5.54
N ALA A 261 -21.09 -1.88 4.43
CA ALA A 261 -21.73 -1.45 3.19
C ALA A 261 -22.89 -2.40 2.78
N GLU A 262 -24.03 -1.82 2.37
CA GLU A 262 -25.20 -2.60 1.90
C GLU A 262 -24.98 -3.24 0.52
N TRP A 263 -23.82 -3.05 -0.10
CA TRP A 263 -23.42 -3.55 -1.40
C TRP A 263 -22.09 -4.28 -1.32
N ASP A 264 -21.80 -5.15 -2.27
CA ASP A 264 -20.58 -5.95 -2.29
C ASP A 264 -19.42 -5.12 -2.84
N VAL A 265 -18.61 -4.58 -1.92
CA VAL A 265 -17.43 -3.73 -2.22
C VAL A 265 -16.40 -4.49 -3.05
N GLN A 266 -16.08 -5.73 -2.67
CA GLN A 266 -15.06 -6.54 -3.33
C GLN A 266 -15.49 -6.94 -4.75
N THR A 267 -16.71 -7.39 -4.92
CA THR A 267 -17.26 -7.70 -6.26
C THR A 267 -17.29 -6.46 -7.14
N THR A 268 -17.71 -5.30 -6.61
CA THR A 268 -17.71 -4.03 -7.35
C THR A 268 -16.29 -3.63 -7.78
N PHE A 269 -15.30 -3.86 -6.92
CA PHE A 269 -13.89 -3.61 -7.25
C PHE A 269 -13.42 -4.52 -8.40
N TYR A 270 -13.72 -5.82 -8.34
CA TYR A 270 -13.36 -6.78 -9.41
C TYR A 270 -14.07 -6.47 -10.74
N GLU A 271 -15.31 -6.01 -10.69
CA GLU A 271 -16.03 -5.56 -11.89
C GLU A 271 -15.36 -4.34 -12.53
N GLY A 272 -15.02 -3.33 -11.72
CA GLY A 272 -14.32 -2.15 -12.21
C GLY A 272 -12.97 -2.48 -12.83
N TYR A 273 -12.20 -3.38 -12.22
CA TYR A 273 -10.94 -3.85 -12.78
C TYR A 273 -11.12 -4.50 -14.16
N ARG A 274 -12.15 -5.37 -14.32
CA ARG A 274 -12.46 -6.06 -15.59
C ARG A 274 -12.87 -5.14 -16.73
N GLU A 275 -13.24 -3.90 -16.46
CA GLU A 275 -13.57 -2.93 -17.52
C GLU A 275 -12.33 -2.45 -18.29
N VAL A 276 -11.13 -2.61 -17.72
CA VAL A 276 -9.84 -2.15 -18.28
C VAL A 276 -8.85 -3.30 -18.39
N GLY A 277 -8.72 -4.11 -17.33
CA GLY A 277 -7.79 -5.23 -17.24
C GLY A 277 -8.48 -6.58 -17.46
N GLU A 278 -7.68 -7.60 -17.76
CA GLU A 278 -8.15 -8.97 -17.92
C GLU A 278 -7.92 -9.78 -16.64
N LEU A 279 -8.90 -10.59 -16.25
CA LEU A 279 -8.74 -11.62 -15.24
C LEU A 279 -8.94 -12.98 -15.94
N ASP A 280 -7.88 -13.75 -15.98
CA ASP A 280 -7.91 -15.09 -16.58
C ASP A 280 -8.74 -16.08 -15.75
N GLY A 281 -8.92 -17.29 -16.29
CA GLY A 281 -9.76 -18.33 -15.66
C GLY A 281 -9.21 -18.84 -14.31
N SER A 282 -7.94 -18.56 -13.97
CA SER A 282 -7.34 -18.95 -12.70
C SER A 282 -7.78 -18.07 -11.52
N PHE A 283 -8.34 -16.88 -11.79
CA PHE A 283 -8.78 -15.95 -10.75
C PHE A 283 -9.74 -16.59 -9.74
N ALA A 284 -10.72 -17.34 -10.21
CA ALA A 284 -11.70 -17.99 -9.35
C ALA A 284 -11.06 -19.00 -8.37
N SER A 285 -9.94 -19.61 -8.74
CA SER A 285 -9.20 -20.55 -7.90
C SER A 285 -8.21 -19.85 -6.96
N ASN A 286 -7.60 -18.74 -7.40
CA ASN A 286 -6.58 -18.03 -6.66
C ASN A 286 -7.18 -17.03 -5.64
N GLU A 287 -8.31 -16.43 -5.98
CA GLU A 287 -8.94 -15.36 -5.21
C GLU A 287 -9.21 -15.75 -3.75
N PRO A 288 -9.76 -16.93 -3.41
CA PRO A 288 -10.04 -17.28 -2.03
C PRO A 288 -8.77 -17.33 -1.16
N LEU A 289 -7.67 -17.88 -1.69
CA LEU A 289 -6.38 -17.95 -0.97
C LEU A 289 -5.77 -16.55 -0.82
N TYR A 290 -5.75 -15.73 -1.87
CA TYR A 290 -5.27 -14.36 -1.78
C TYR A 290 -6.13 -13.50 -0.85
N ARG A 291 -7.45 -13.72 -0.83
CA ARG A 291 -8.35 -13.00 0.09
C ARG A 291 -8.00 -13.26 1.54
N VAL A 292 -7.84 -14.52 1.91
CA VAL A 292 -7.48 -14.90 3.28
C VAL A 292 -6.08 -14.41 3.65
N GLU A 293 -5.08 -14.62 2.77
CA GLU A 293 -3.71 -14.19 3.01
C GLU A 293 -3.62 -12.68 3.21
N THR A 294 -4.18 -11.88 2.29
CA THR A 294 -4.03 -10.42 2.33
C THR A 294 -4.86 -9.79 3.46
N LEU A 295 -6.05 -10.33 3.76
CA LEU A 295 -6.85 -9.88 4.89
C LEU A 295 -6.14 -10.18 6.23
N ALA A 296 -5.63 -11.41 6.39
CA ALA A 296 -4.90 -11.80 7.59
C ALA A 296 -3.65 -10.94 7.80
N TRP A 297 -2.90 -10.69 6.72
CA TRP A 297 -1.71 -9.83 6.74
C TRP A 297 -2.04 -8.40 7.16
N THR A 298 -3.12 -7.81 6.65
CA THR A 298 -3.55 -6.46 7.02
C THR A 298 -4.00 -6.40 8.49
N VAL A 299 -4.79 -7.38 8.93
CA VAL A 299 -5.22 -7.47 10.35
C VAL A 299 -4.03 -7.64 11.29
N ALA A 300 -3.03 -8.43 10.92
CA ALA A 300 -1.81 -8.57 11.71
C ALA A 300 -1.02 -7.25 11.81
N GLY A 301 -0.94 -6.48 10.71
CA GLY A 301 -0.35 -5.14 10.73
C GLY A 301 -1.08 -4.19 11.68
N LEU A 302 -2.40 -4.16 11.66
CA LEU A 302 -3.20 -3.35 12.58
C LEU A 302 -3.03 -3.78 14.05
N LEU A 303 -2.83 -5.08 14.32
CA LEU A 303 -2.51 -5.57 15.67
C LEU A 303 -1.13 -5.09 16.15
N GLU A 304 -0.13 -5.11 15.29
CA GLU A 304 1.22 -4.62 15.63
C GLU A 304 1.22 -3.11 15.92
N LEU A 305 0.31 -2.36 15.31
CA LEU A 305 0.10 -0.93 15.54
C LEU A 305 -0.77 -0.63 16.77
N ASP A 306 -1.34 -1.65 17.42
CA ASP A 306 -2.33 -1.51 18.51
C ASP A 306 -3.57 -0.69 18.10
N GLU A 307 -3.95 -0.76 16.81
CA GLU A 307 -5.08 0.00 16.27
C GLU A 307 -6.43 -0.73 16.34
N LEU A 308 -6.46 -2.00 16.77
CA LEU A 308 -7.69 -2.77 16.86
C LEU A 308 -8.29 -2.78 18.26
N SER A 309 -9.52 -2.28 18.39
CA SER A 309 -10.35 -2.47 19.58
C SER A 309 -10.73 -3.95 19.78
N ALA A 310 -11.19 -4.31 20.98
CA ALA A 310 -11.65 -5.66 21.27
C ALA A 310 -12.80 -6.11 20.35
N TYR A 311 -13.71 -5.19 19.98
CA TYR A 311 -14.80 -5.46 19.04
C TYR A 311 -14.26 -5.76 17.63
N GLU A 312 -13.31 -5.00 17.12
CA GLU A 312 -12.72 -5.22 15.81
C GLU A 312 -11.91 -6.51 15.76
N LYS A 313 -11.22 -6.88 16.84
CA LYS A 313 -10.55 -8.18 16.95
C LYS A 313 -11.55 -9.34 16.81
N GLU A 314 -12.70 -9.27 17.49
CA GLU A 314 -13.77 -10.26 17.36
C GLU A 314 -14.34 -10.29 15.94
N PHE A 315 -14.64 -9.10 15.39
CA PHE A 315 -15.16 -8.95 14.03
C PHE A 315 -14.21 -9.56 12.97
N TYR A 316 -12.93 -9.19 12.97
CA TYR A 316 -11.98 -9.73 12.00
C TYR A 316 -11.67 -11.21 12.21
N THR A 317 -11.74 -11.70 13.45
CA THR A 317 -11.67 -13.13 13.74
C THR A 317 -12.80 -13.88 13.01
N GLU A 318 -14.05 -13.41 13.17
CA GLU A 318 -15.22 -13.99 12.48
C GLU A 318 -15.05 -13.95 10.94
N LYS A 319 -14.61 -12.79 10.39
CA LYS A 319 -14.45 -12.64 8.94
C LYS A 319 -13.35 -13.52 8.36
N LEU A 320 -12.22 -13.65 9.06
CA LEU A 320 -11.13 -14.55 8.65
C LEU A 320 -11.57 -16.01 8.68
N LEU A 321 -12.22 -16.46 9.77
CA LEU A 321 -12.73 -17.83 9.87
C LEU A 321 -13.75 -18.13 8.76
N ALA A 322 -14.71 -17.23 8.54
CA ALA A 322 -15.69 -17.39 7.47
C ALA A 322 -15.08 -17.42 6.06
N ALA A 323 -13.98 -16.70 5.83
CA ALA A 323 -13.25 -16.74 4.56
C ALA A 323 -12.47 -18.06 4.40
N ILE A 324 -11.89 -18.59 5.48
CA ILE A 324 -11.20 -19.88 5.52
C ILE A 324 -12.17 -21.03 5.27
N ASP A 325 -13.33 -21.06 5.93
CA ASP A 325 -14.36 -22.09 5.77
C ASP A 325 -14.79 -22.22 4.32
N ARG A 326 -14.89 -21.10 3.57
CA ARG A 326 -15.23 -21.14 2.13
C ARG A 326 -14.21 -21.88 1.28
N ILE A 327 -12.93 -21.82 1.65
CA ILE A 327 -11.88 -22.57 0.95
C ILE A 327 -12.07 -24.08 1.23
N GLU A 328 -12.38 -24.42 2.48
CA GLU A 328 -12.57 -25.81 2.90
C GLU A 328 -13.79 -26.49 2.28
N ASP A 329 -14.89 -25.74 2.08
CA ASP A 329 -16.11 -26.24 1.47
C ASP A 329 -15.98 -26.52 -0.04
N VAL A 330 -15.01 -25.90 -0.72
CA VAL A 330 -14.80 -26.02 -2.19
C VAL A 330 -13.73 -27.06 -2.51
N SER A 331 -12.87 -27.40 -1.54
CA SER A 331 -11.83 -28.43 -1.71
C SER A 331 -12.46 -29.83 -1.66
N PRO A 332 -12.22 -30.70 -2.66
CA PRO A 332 -12.89 -32.03 -2.79
C PRO A 332 -12.41 -33.04 -1.73
#